data_c40f644a315392616b772048eeac00a1
#
_entry.id   c40f644a315392616b772048eeac00a1
#
_cell.length_a   1.000
_cell.length_b   1.000
_cell.length_c   1.000
_cell.angle_alpha   90.00
_cell.angle_beta   90.00
_cell.angle_gamma   90.00
#
_symmetry.space_group_name_H-M   'P 1'
#
loop_
_entity.id
_entity.type
_entity.pdbx_description
1 polymer ?
#
loop_
_entity_poly.entity_id
_entity_poly.type
_entity_poly.pdbx_seq_one_letter_code
_entity_poly.pdbx_strand_id
1 'polypeptide(L)'
;KQQQCWNFIGFFDDDVVNKPIGYRNEYGEILGNLEMLNTYPKPLSVILAIGKPKILKAVYEAITNPLIDFPNIVAPEAHILDIDNFSMGKGNILGSFSSMSCNVHIGDFNIFNNRVSLGHDVLVGNYNSFMTASRISGGTKIGTLNYFGVSAVVLPNINIGAGTTIGANSVLMKNAKDNAVYIGNPAKKFDFE
;
A
#
# COMPACT_ATOMS: atom_id res chain seq x y z
N LYS A 1 -12.96 -7.87 -18.39
CA LYS A 1 -12.73 -6.55 -17.77
C LYS A 1 -11.92 -5.73 -18.76
N GLN A 2 -12.44 -4.56 -19.18
CA GLN A 2 -11.66 -3.62 -19.97
C GLN A 2 -10.44 -3.19 -19.13
N GLN A 3 -9.24 -3.43 -19.64
CA GLN A 3 -8.01 -2.88 -19.09
C GLN A 3 -8.13 -1.35 -19.22
N GLN A 4 -8.06 -0.64 -18.12
CA GLN A 4 -7.99 0.82 -18.16
C GLN A 4 -6.70 1.22 -18.87
N CYS A 5 -6.82 1.89 -20.02
CA CYS A 5 -5.66 2.41 -20.74
C CYS A 5 -5.26 3.75 -20.12
N TRP A 6 -4.09 3.80 -19.51
CA TRP A 6 -3.51 5.01 -18.96
C TRP A 6 -2.57 5.68 -19.96
N ASN A 7 -2.63 6.99 -20.07
CA ASN A 7 -1.58 7.77 -20.72
C ASN A 7 -0.62 8.27 -19.65
N PHE A 8 0.49 7.57 -19.45
CA PHE A 8 1.48 7.96 -18.48
C PHE A 8 2.23 9.22 -18.96
N ILE A 9 2.21 10.29 -18.16
CA ILE A 9 2.80 11.58 -18.53
C ILE A 9 4.13 11.86 -17.81
N GLY A 10 4.41 11.24 -16.68
CA GLY A 10 5.67 11.45 -15.96
C GLY A 10 5.53 11.32 -14.45
N PHE A 11 6.50 11.85 -13.73
CA PHE A 11 6.60 11.78 -12.27
C PHE A 11 6.59 13.17 -11.64
N PHE A 12 6.10 13.25 -10.40
CA PHE A 12 6.33 14.35 -9.48
C PHE A 12 7.20 13.83 -8.34
N ASP A 13 8.31 14.53 -8.05
CA ASP A 13 9.28 14.12 -7.03
C ASP A 13 9.85 15.37 -6.34
N ASP A 14 9.93 15.37 -5.02
CA ASP A 14 10.47 16.50 -4.25
C ASP A 14 12.00 16.45 -4.12
N ASP A 15 12.66 15.39 -4.58
CA ASP A 15 14.14 15.29 -4.63
C ASP A 15 14.70 16.10 -5.81
N VAL A 16 14.48 17.41 -5.76
CA VAL A 16 14.90 18.34 -6.83
C VAL A 16 16.42 18.46 -7.00
N VAL A 17 17.20 18.01 -6.04
CA VAL A 17 18.67 18.03 -6.10
C VAL A 17 19.19 16.93 -7.01
N ASN A 18 18.72 15.70 -6.81
CA ASN A 18 19.18 14.53 -7.58
C ASN A 18 18.33 14.30 -8.84
N LYS A 19 17.10 14.80 -8.83
CA LYS A 19 16.13 14.63 -9.91
C LYS A 19 15.49 15.97 -10.27
N PRO A 20 16.22 16.88 -10.92
CA PRO A 20 15.67 18.18 -11.30
C PRO A 20 14.51 18.04 -12.30
N ILE A 21 13.68 19.07 -12.38
CA ILE A 21 12.60 19.15 -13.38
C ILE A 21 13.20 18.97 -14.77
N GLY A 22 12.56 18.11 -15.57
CA GLY A 22 13.07 17.73 -16.90
C GLY A 22 14.08 16.57 -16.86
N TYR A 23 14.51 16.10 -15.69
CA TYR A 23 15.30 14.86 -15.62
C TYR A 23 14.48 13.69 -16.16
N ARG A 24 15.07 12.92 -17.05
CA ARG A 24 14.43 11.80 -17.72
C ARG A 24 15.18 10.50 -17.50
N ASN A 25 14.45 9.45 -17.20
CA ASN A 25 14.93 8.09 -17.18
C ASN A 25 14.17 7.22 -18.20
N GLU A 26 14.42 5.91 -18.21
CA GLU A 26 13.76 4.96 -19.10
C GLU A 26 12.24 4.85 -18.91
N TYR A 27 11.71 5.28 -17.76
CA TYR A 27 10.29 5.18 -17.43
C TYR A 27 9.52 6.48 -17.65
N GLY A 28 10.18 7.64 -17.67
CA GLY A 28 9.51 8.92 -17.84
C GLY A 28 10.34 10.12 -17.40
N GLU A 29 9.67 11.25 -17.32
CA GLU A 29 10.26 12.55 -17.01
C GLU A 29 9.74 13.09 -15.67
N ILE A 30 10.57 13.81 -14.93
CA ILE A 30 10.16 14.58 -13.75
C ILE A 30 9.47 15.86 -14.23
N LEU A 31 8.18 15.95 -13.99
CA LEU A 31 7.33 17.09 -14.39
C LEU A 31 7.36 18.22 -13.37
N GLY A 32 7.70 17.93 -12.12
CA GLY A 32 7.74 18.90 -11.06
C GLY A 32 7.79 18.24 -9.67
N ASN A 33 7.56 19.06 -8.66
CA ASN A 33 7.44 18.68 -7.26
C ASN A 33 5.96 18.70 -6.80
N LEU A 34 5.71 18.51 -5.50
CA LEU A 34 4.39 18.55 -4.91
C LEU A 34 3.68 19.90 -5.09
N GLU A 35 4.40 21.04 -5.03
CA GLU A 35 3.83 22.37 -5.24
C GLU A 35 3.29 22.51 -6.68
N MET A 36 4.05 22.03 -7.66
CA MET A 36 3.62 22.03 -9.06
C MET A 36 2.45 21.08 -9.31
N LEU A 37 2.39 19.94 -8.62
CA LEU A 37 1.24 19.06 -8.66
C LEU A 37 -0.02 19.77 -8.11
N ASN A 38 0.12 20.52 -7.03
CA ASN A 38 -0.99 21.26 -6.43
C ASN A 38 -1.50 22.43 -7.31
N THR A 39 -0.69 22.91 -8.24
CA THR A 39 -1.08 23.93 -9.21
C THR A 39 -1.30 23.39 -10.63
N TYR A 40 -1.25 22.07 -10.80
CA TYR A 40 -1.42 21.46 -12.13
C TYR A 40 -2.81 21.77 -12.70
N PRO A 41 -2.89 22.32 -13.94
CA PRO A 41 -4.12 22.99 -14.40
C PRO A 41 -5.16 22.05 -15.03
N LYS A 42 -4.92 20.74 -15.08
CA LYS A 42 -5.79 19.78 -15.74
C LYS A 42 -6.12 18.62 -14.80
N PRO A 43 -7.27 17.94 -15.00
CA PRO A 43 -7.55 16.68 -14.31
C PRO A 43 -6.41 15.67 -14.51
N LEU A 44 -5.99 15.04 -13.42
CA LEU A 44 -4.89 14.10 -13.44
C LEU A 44 -5.13 12.98 -12.42
N SER A 45 -4.93 11.73 -12.86
CA SER A 45 -4.92 10.56 -11.99
C SER A 45 -3.52 10.32 -11.46
N VAL A 46 -3.35 10.30 -10.15
CA VAL A 46 -2.07 10.18 -9.48
C VAL A 46 -1.97 8.87 -8.68
N ILE A 47 -0.85 8.18 -8.83
CA ILE A 47 -0.51 6.99 -8.05
C ILE A 47 0.59 7.35 -7.05
N LEU A 48 0.31 7.15 -5.77
CA LEU A 48 1.28 7.37 -4.70
C LEU A 48 2.09 6.09 -4.45
N ALA A 49 3.18 5.90 -5.19
CA ALA A 49 4.05 4.72 -5.08
C ALA A 49 5.07 4.86 -3.94
N ILE A 50 4.61 5.17 -2.73
CA ILE A 50 5.43 5.46 -1.56
C ILE A 50 5.30 4.33 -0.54
N GLY A 51 6.32 3.48 -0.42
CA GLY A 51 6.29 2.28 0.42
C GLY A 51 6.31 2.53 1.94
N LYS A 52 6.54 3.76 2.41
CA LYS A 52 6.52 4.11 3.84
C LYS A 52 5.17 4.68 4.23
N PRO A 53 4.33 3.98 5.05
CA PRO A 53 2.96 4.36 5.37
C PRO A 53 2.76 5.81 5.84
N LYS A 54 3.60 6.26 6.78
CA LYS A 54 3.52 7.63 7.33
C LYS A 54 3.85 8.70 6.29
N ILE A 55 4.83 8.44 5.40
CA ILE A 55 5.20 9.37 4.34
C ILE A 55 4.10 9.42 3.28
N LEU A 56 3.58 8.25 2.87
CA LEU A 56 2.47 8.16 1.93
C LEU A 56 1.27 8.97 2.40
N LYS A 57 0.87 8.80 3.67
CA LYS A 57 -0.22 9.58 4.26
C LYS A 57 0.08 11.08 4.24
N ALA A 58 1.26 11.50 4.67
CA ALA A 58 1.65 12.91 4.70
C ALA A 58 1.63 13.55 3.30
N VAL A 59 2.13 12.85 2.28
CA VAL A 59 2.09 13.32 0.89
C VAL A 59 0.65 13.43 0.40
N TYR A 60 -0.19 12.43 0.66
CA TYR A 60 -1.60 12.50 0.30
C TYR A 60 -2.32 13.71 0.94
N GLU A 61 -2.10 13.95 2.23
CA GLU A 61 -2.72 15.07 2.96
C GLU A 61 -2.21 16.45 2.49
N ALA A 62 -1.03 16.49 1.89
CA ALA A 62 -0.45 17.71 1.33
C ALA A 62 -0.90 18.00 -0.12
N ILE A 63 -1.58 17.05 -0.79
CA ILE A 63 -2.16 17.27 -2.10
C ILE A 63 -3.52 17.94 -1.93
N THR A 64 -3.62 19.19 -2.36
CA THR A 64 -4.81 20.05 -2.19
C THR A 64 -5.52 20.37 -3.50
N ASN A 65 -4.95 19.98 -4.65
CA ASN A 65 -5.53 20.26 -5.95
C ASN A 65 -6.80 19.38 -6.17
N PRO A 66 -7.99 19.98 -6.33
CA PRO A 66 -9.25 19.26 -6.49
C PRO A 66 -9.38 18.52 -7.84
N LEU A 67 -8.47 18.80 -8.79
CA LEU A 67 -8.44 18.12 -10.09
C LEU A 67 -7.67 16.80 -10.05
N ILE A 68 -7.10 16.43 -8.89
CA ILE A 68 -6.35 15.19 -8.72
C ILE A 68 -7.29 14.10 -8.19
N ASP A 69 -7.30 12.96 -8.86
CA ASP A 69 -7.93 11.72 -8.40
C ASP A 69 -6.87 10.64 -8.12
N PHE A 70 -7.28 9.63 -7.36
CA PHE A 70 -6.39 8.54 -6.92
C PHE A 70 -7.03 7.20 -7.27
N PRO A 71 -6.80 6.69 -8.48
CA PRO A 71 -7.35 5.41 -8.90
C PRO A 71 -6.65 4.24 -8.21
N ASN A 72 -7.30 3.09 -8.21
CA ASN A 72 -6.68 1.83 -7.84
C ASN A 72 -5.91 1.25 -9.04
N ILE A 73 -4.70 0.75 -8.79
CA ILE A 73 -3.93 -0.01 -9.77
C ILE A 73 -3.91 -1.47 -9.36
N VAL A 74 -4.40 -2.31 -10.25
CA VAL A 74 -4.45 -3.77 -10.04
C VAL A 74 -3.69 -4.44 -11.17
N ALA A 75 -2.62 -5.16 -10.81
CA ALA A 75 -1.85 -5.91 -11.80
C ALA A 75 -2.72 -6.98 -12.48
N PRO A 76 -2.54 -7.24 -13.78
CA PRO A 76 -3.35 -8.23 -14.50
C PRO A 76 -3.30 -9.63 -13.88
N GLU A 77 -2.20 -9.99 -13.25
CA GLU A 77 -1.96 -11.28 -12.60
C GLU A 77 -2.46 -11.33 -11.14
N ALA A 78 -3.02 -10.22 -10.63
CA ALA A 78 -3.63 -10.23 -9.29
C ALA A 78 -4.97 -10.97 -9.32
N HIS A 79 -5.21 -11.79 -8.31
CA HIS A 79 -6.41 -12.62 -8.19
C HIS A 79 -7.31 -12.12 -7.07
N ILE A 80 -8.59 -11.85 -7.40
CA ILE A 80 -9.68 -11.59 -6.44
C ILE A 80 -10.67 -12.74 -6.63
N LEU A 81 -10.74 -13.64 -5.64
CA LEU A 81 -11.52 -14.88 -5.76
C LEU A 81 -13.03 -14.65 -5.64
N ASP A 82 -13.43 -13.73 -4.78
CA ASP A 82 -14.84 -13.44 -4.48
C ASP A 82 -15.13 -11.96 -4.77
N ILE A 83 -15.32 -11.66 -6.05
CA ILE A 83 -15.50 -10.28 -6.51
C ILE A 83 -16.80 -9.65 -5.99
N ASP A 84 -17.81 -10.45 -5.70
CA ASP A 84 -19.11 -9.96 -5.27
C ASP A 84 -19.10 -9.50 -3.80
N ASN A 85 -18.25 -10.09 -2.97
CA ASN A 85 -18.06 -9.72 -1.57
C ASN A 85 -16.68 -9.04 -1.31
N PHE A 86 -16.04 -8.54 -2.35
CA PHE A 86 -14.79 -7.78 -2.27
C PHE A 86 -15.07 -6.29 -2.32
N SER A 87 -14.43 -5.53 -1.43
CA SER A 87 -14.44 -4.08 -1.53
C SER A 87 -13.05 -3.49 -1.32
N MET A 88 -12.79 -2.40 -2.02
CA MET A 88 -11.53 -1.68 -1.95
C MET A 88 -11.79 -0.19 -2.12
N GLY A 89 -11.23 0.63 -1.23
CA GLY A 89 -11.27 2.09 -1.33
C GLY A 89 -10.46 2.61 -2.52
N LYS A 90 -9.93 3.80 -2.43
CA LYS A 90 -9.16 4.48 -3.49
C LYS A 90 -7.66 4.41 -3.27
N GLY A 91 -6.89 4.65 -4.34
CA GLY A 91 -5.43 4.82 -4.29
C GLY A 91 -4.64 3.56 -3.92
N ASN A 92 -5.25 2.38 -3.98
CA ASN A 92 -4.59 1.13 -3.65
C ASN A 92 -3.78 0.58 -4.83
N ILE A 93 -2.69 -0.09 -4.53
CA ILE A 93 -1.86 -0.80 -5.50
C ILE A 93 -1.84 -2.29 -5.16
N LEU A 94 -2.32 -3.13 -6.09
CA LEU A 94 -2.22 -4.59 -6.01
C LEU A 94 -1.19 -5.08 -7.02
N GLY A 95 -0.04 -5.50 -6.53
CA GLY A 95 1.07 -6.03 -7.34
C GLY A 95 0.78 -7.42 -7.93
N SER A 96 1.62 -7.81 -8.87
CA SER A 96 1.48 -9.07 -9.62
C SER A 96 1.44 -10.30 -8.71
N PHE A 97 0.59 -11.25 -9.05
CA PHE A 97 0.38 -12.50 -8.32
C PHE A 97 -0.09 -12.32 -6.86
N SER A 98 -0.58 -11.15 -6.50
CA SER A 98 -1.27 -10.97 -5.22
C SER A 98 -2.64 -11.65 -5.28
N SER A 99 -3.09 -12.21 -4.15
CA SER A 99 -4.36 -12.94 -4.08
C SER A 99 -5.21 -12.46 -2.90
N MET A 100 -6.46 -12.13 -3.19
CA MET A 100 -7.48 -11.76 -2.21
C MET A 100 -8.52 -12.87 -2.18
N SER A 101 -8.70 -13.50 -1.01
CA SER A 101 -9.65 -14.58 -0.83
C SER A 101 -11.10 -14.07 -0.71
N CYS A 102 -11.99 -14.83 -0.08
CA CYS A 102 -13.39 -14.47 0.04
C CYS A 102 -13.62 -13.41 1.13
N ASN A 103 -14.59 -12.51 0.90
CA ASN A 103 -15.05 -11.52 1.88
C ASN A 103 -13.91 -10.65 2.43
N VAL A 104 -13.08 -10.10 1.53
CA VAL A 104 -11.96 -9.20 1.86
C VAL A 104 -12.37 -7.75 1.65
N HIS A 105 -12.15 -6.92 2.68
CA HIS A 105 -12.45 -5.48 2.61
C HIS A 105 -11.19 -4.67 2.88
N ILE A 106 -10.87 -3.75 1.97
CA ILE A 106 -9.66 -2.94 1.97
C ILE A 106 -10.03 -1.46 1.97
N GLY A 107 -9.43 -0.69 2.86
CA GLY A 107 -9.56 0.77 2.90
C GLY A 107 -8.78 1.47 1.79
N ASP A 108 -8.34 2.70 2.07
CA ASP A 108 -7.67 3.57 1.10
C ASP A 108 -6.15 3.46 1.18
N PHE A 109 -5.50 3.70 0.05
CA PHE A 109 -4.04 3.91 -0.07
C PHE A 109 -3.19 2.79 0.52
N ASN A 110 -3.59 1.54 0.34
CA ASN A 110 -2.76 0.40 0.72
C ASN A 110 -1.91 -0.06 -0.46
N ILE A 111 -0.70 -0.51 -0.17
CA ILE A 111 0.24 -1.05 -1.16
C ILE A 111 0.44 -2.53 -0.86
N PHE A 112 0.04 -3.36 -1.81
CA PHE A 112 0.29 -4.79 -1.81
C PHE A 112 1.34 -5.07 -2.89
N ASN A 113 2.58 -5.27 -2.48
CA ASN A 113 3.64 -5.68 -3.41
C ASN A 113 3.37 -7.09 -3.97
N ASN A 114 4.21 -7.53 -4.89
CA ASN A 114 4.01 -8.80 -5.58
C ASN A 114 3.85 -10.00 -4.61
N ARG A 115 2.96 -10.94 -4.95
CA ARG A 115 2.72 -12.18 -4.21
C ARG A 115 2.22 -12.01 -2.76
N VAL A 116 1.59 -10.88 -2.46
CA VAL A 116 0.90 -10.72 -1.18
C VAL A 116 -0.39 -11.54 -1.19
N SER A 117 -0.69 -12.24 -0.10
CA SER A 117 -1.95 -12.97 0.01
C SER A 117 -2.73 -12.56 1.25
N LEU A 118 -4.03 -12.31 1.05
CA LEU A 118 -5.01 -12.12 2.11
C LEU A 118 -5.97 -13.31 2.13
N GLY A 119 -6.12 -13.92 3.29
CA GLY A 119 -7.10 -14.98 3.56
C GLY A 119 -8.54 -14.45 3.58
N HIS A 120 -9.49 -15.35 3.82
CA HIS A 120 -10.91 -15.01 3.91
C HIS A 120 -11.21 -14.10 5.12
N ASP A 121 -12.25 -13.27 5.03
CA ASP A 121 -12.74 -12.41 6.11
C ASP A 121 -11.67 -11.43 6.65
N VAL A 122 -10.70 -11.04 5.82
CA VAL A 122 -9.67 -10.07 6.21
C VAL A 122 -10.18 -8.65 6.02
N LEU A 123 -10.02 -7.84 7.07
CA LEU A 123 -10.33 -6.41 7.05
C LEU A 123 -9.03 -5.61 7.12
N VAL A 124 -8.82 -4.72 6.17
CA VAL A 124 -7.63 -3.86 6.09
C VAL A 124 -8.05 -2.40 6.15
N GLY A 125 -7.49 -1.65 7.11
CA GLY A 125 -7.64 -0.20 7.19
C GLY A 125 -6.89 0.54 6.09
N ASN A 126 -6.44 1.76 6.36
CA ASN A 126 -5.85 2.64 5.36
C ASN A 126 -4.32 2.72 5.48
N TYR A 127 -3.65 3.09 4.40
CA TYR A 127 -2.22 3.40 4.37
C TYR A 127 -1.32 2.27 4.88
N ASN A 128 -1.66 1.02 4.63
CA ASN A 128 -0.80 -0.11 4.98
C ASN A 128 0.11 -0.49 3.81
N SER A 129 1.32 -0.93 4.13
CA SER A 129 2.28 -1.43 3.14
C SER A 129 2.62 -2.89 3.41
N PHE A 130 2.31 -3.73 2.44
CA PHE A 130 2.61 -5.16 2.46
C PHE A 130 3.74 -5.42 1.49
N MET A 131 4.90 -5.78 2.02
CA MET A 131 6.05 -6.12 1.18
C MET A 131 5.89 -7.50 0.53
N THR A 132 6.70 -7.75 -0.47
CA THR A 132 6.66 -8.95 -1.32
C THR A 132 6.49 -10.24 -0.50
N ALA A 133 5.57 -11.07 -0.93
CA ALA A 133 5.27 -12.39 -0.36
C ALA A 133 4.81 -12.39 1.10
N SER A 134 4.37 -11.26 1.65
CA SER A 134 3.72 -11.26 2.97
C SER A 134 2.36 -11.97 2.89
N ARG A 135 2.00 -12.70 3.95
CA ARG A 135 0.82 -13.59 4.01
C ARG A 135 0.00 -13.29 5.25
N ILE A 136 -1.24 -12.94 5.03
CA ILE A 136 -2.20 -12.63 6.09
C ILE A 136 -3.29 -13.69 6.07
N SER A 137 -3.39 -14.47 7.15
CA SER A 137 -4.38 -15.55 7.26
C SER A 137 -5.78 -15.01 7.57
N GLY A 138 -6.78 -15.86 7.36
CA GLY A 138 -8.18 -15.49 7.46
C GLY A 138 -8.63 -14.93 8.81
N GLY A 139 -9.70 -14.13 8.81
CA GLY A 139 -10.29 -13.51 9.99
C GLY A 139 -9.43 -12.41 10.64
N THR A 140 -8.33 -12.01 10.02
CA THR A 140 -7.40 -10.99 10.56
C THR A 140 -7.96 -9.59 10.33
N LYS A 141 -7.85 -8.73 11.35
CA LYS A 141 -8.23 -7.31 11.27
C LYS A 141 -6.98 -6.43 11.41
N ILE A 142 -6.76 -5.58 10.43
CA ILE A 142 -5.57 -4.74 10.34
C ILE A 142 -5.99 -3.27 10.42
N GLY A 143 -5.43 -2.53 11.36
CA GLY A 143 -5.63 -1.09 11.50
C GLY A 143 -4.98 -0.30 10.36
N THR A 144 -4.59 0.93 10.64
CA THR A 144 -4.00 1.85 9.65
C THR A 144 -2.49 1.99 9.83
N LEU A 145 -1.78 2.44 8.78
CA LEU A 145 -0.36 2.82 8.84
C LEU A 145 0.59 1.68 9.22
N ASN A 146 0.22 0.43 8.96
CA ASN A 146 1.06 -0.72 9.28
C ASN A 146 2.04 -1.05 8.15
N TYR A 147 3.15 -1.63 8.51
CA TYR A 147 4.17 -2.10 7.59
C TYR A 147 4.44 -3.59 7.82
N PHE A 148 4.28 -4.39 6.78
CA PHE A 148 4.56 -5.82 6.77
C PHE A 148 5.81 -6.07 5.94
N GLY A 149 6.88 -6.50 6.57
CA GLY A 149 8.15 -6.81 5.90
C GLY A 149 8.03 -7.97 4.91
N VAL A 150 9.04 -8.12 4.07
CA VAL A 150 9.12 -9.21 3.07
C VAL A 150 8.89 -10.57 3.75
N SER A 151 8.02 -11.37 3.17
CA SER A 151 7.67 -12.71 3.69
C SER A 151 7.16 -12.75 5.14
N ALA A 152 6.64 -11.63 5.67
CA ALA A 152 5.97 -11.65 6.96
C ALA A 152 4.70 -12.50 6.92
N VAL A 153 4.44 -13.26 7.97
CA VAL A 153 3.27 -14.15 8.10
C VAL A 153 2.46 -13.74 9.31
N VAL A 154 1.15 -13.64 9.14
CA VAL A 154 0.19 -13.40 10.23
C VAL A 154 -0.75 -14.60 10.31
N LEU A 155 -0.86 -15.23 11.49
CA LEU A 155 -1.74 -16.36 11.73
C LEU A 155 -3.23 -15.93 11.77
N PRO A 156 -4.19 -16.87 11.70
CA PRO A 156 -5.62 -16.55 11.64
C PRO A 156 -6.14 -15.80 12.87
N ASN A 157 -7.19 -14.98 12.66
CA ASN A 157 -7.94 -14.29 13.71
C ASN A 157 -7.12 -13.34 14.58
N ILE A 158 -6.08 -12.73 14.01
CA ILE A 158 -5.21 -11.76 14.67
C ILE A 158 -5.77 -10.34 14.48
N ASN A 159 -5.75 -9.54 15.56
CA ASN A 159 -5.99 -8.12 15.47
C ASN A 159 -4.65 -7.37 15.52
N ILE A 160 -4.41 -6.51 14.55
CA ILE A 160 -3.20 -5.67 14.43
C ILE A 160 -3.64 -4.21 14.55
N GLY A 161 -3.09 -3.52 15.54
CA GLY A 161 -3.38 -2.10 15.78
C GLY A 161 -2.87 -1.18 14.66
N ALA A 162 -2.81 0.11 14.94
CA ALA A 162 -2.32 1.10 13.98
C ALA A 162 -0.82 1.35 14.14
N GLY A 163 -0.13 1.72 13.06
CA GLY A 163 1.29 2.11 13.09
C GLY A 163 2.26 1.00 13.45
N THR A 164 1.85 -0.25 13.35
CA THR A 164 2.63 -1.43 13.73
C THR A 164 3.52 -1.89 12.58
N THR A 165 4.72 -2.33 12.91
CA THR A 165 5.66 -2.96 11.97
C THR A 165 5.82 -4.44 12.29
N ILE A 166 5.59 -5.29 11.30
CA ILE A 166 5.95 -6.71 11.35
C ILE A 166 7.23 -6.88 10.51
N GLY A 167 8.31 -7.31 11.13
CA GLY A 167 9.60 -7.46 10.48
C GLY A 167 9.60 -8.50 9.36
N ALA A 168 10.59 -8.43 8.48
CA ALA A 168 10.76 -9.42 7.41
C ALA A 168 10.93 -10.85 7.99
N ASN A 169 10.37 -11.85 7.33
CA ASN A 169 10.37 -13.26 7.75
C ASN A 169 9.85 -13.52 9.17
N SER A 170 9.07 -12.60 9.71
CA SER A 170 8.48 -12.75 11.05
C SER A 170 7.13 -13.45 10.98
N VAL A 171 6.82 -14.26 12.00
CA VAL A 171 5.54 -14.97 12.12
C VAL A 171 4.79 -14.45 13.33
N LEU A 172 3.78 -13.61 13.09
CA LEU A 172 2.94 -13.03 14.13
C LEU A 172 1.85 -14.04 14.52
N MET A 173 1.90 -14.50 15.77
CA MET A 173 1.00 -15.53 16.31
C MET A 173 0.00 -14.99 17.34
N LYS A 174 0.07 -13.73 17.69
CA LYS A 174 -0.80 -13.07 18.68
C LYS A 174 -1.12 -11.65 18.23
N ASN A 175 -2.17 -11.06 18.80
CA ASN A 175 -2.54 -9.68 18.53
C ASN A 175 -1.37 -8.72 18.73
N ALA A 176 -1.25 -7.74 17.84
CA ALA A 176 -0.23 -6.70 17.87
C ALA A 176 -0.84 -5.36 18.30
N LYS A 177 -0.14 -4.66 19.20
CA LYS A 177 -0.56 -3.35 19.71
C LYS A 177 -0.16 -2.23 18.75
N ASP A 178 -0.78 -1.06 18.95
CA ASP A 178 -0.44 0.14 18.20
C ASP A 178 1.03 0.54 18.37
N ASN A 179 1.60 1.11 17.31
CA ASN A 179 2.94 1.71 17.29
C ASN A 179 4.04 0.79 17.82
N ALA A 180 3.94 -0.50 17.57
CA ALA A 180 4.89 -1.49 18.04
C ALA A 180 5.60 -2.17 16.87
N VAL A 181 6.79 -2.68 17.14
CA VAL A 181 7.58 -3.47 16.19
C VAL A 181 7.61 -4.92 16.68
N TYR A 182 7.32 -5.87 15.77
CA TYR A 182 7.35 -7.30 16.06
C TYR A 182 8.31 -8.00 15.11
N ILE A 183 9.27 -8.76 15.66
CA ILE A 183 10.32 -9.42 14.87
C ILE A 183 10.50 -10.85 15.34
N GLY A 184 10.78 -11.75 14.42
CA GLY A 184 11.17 -13.13 14.67
C GLY A 184 10.09 -14.18 14.38
N ASN A 185 10.41 -15.43 14.61
CA ASN A 185 9.52 -16.58 14.50
C ASN A 185 9.66 -17.47 15.77
N PRO A 186 8.70 -17.41 16.72
CA PRO A 186 7.52 -16.54 16.75
C PRO A 186 7.91 -15.05 16.92
N ALA A 187 7.12 -14.15 16.32
CA ALA A 187 7.37 -12.72 16.42
C ALA A 187 7.12 -12.22 17.86
N LYS A 188 8.10 -11.52 18.40
CA LYS A 188 8.02 -10.86 19.70
C LYS A 188 8.11 -9.35 19.53
N LYS A 189 7.47 -8.60 20.43
CA LYS A 189 7.61 -7.15 20.46
C LYS A 189 9.10 -6.81 20.68
N PHE A 190 9.58 -5.94 19.83
CA PHE A 190 10.93 -5.41 19.91
C PHE A 190 10.87 -3.97 20.41
N ASP A 191 11.50 -3.71 21.54
CA ASP A 191 11.63 -2.37 22.10
C ASP A 191 13.05 -1.87 21.76
N PHE A 192 13.14 -0.72 21.11
CA PHE A 192 14.41 -0.05 20.83
C PHE A 192 14.92 0.55 22.16
N GLU A 193 16.12 0.20 22.56
CA GLU A 193 16.84 0.81 23.69
C GLU A 193 17.23 2.26 23.37
#